data_fb544cfd7ee40daf423a6d95e7c56cee
#
_entry.id   fb544cfd7ee40daf423a6d95e7c56cee
#
_cell.length_a   1.000
_cell.length_b   1.000
_cell.length_c   1.000
_cell.angle_alpha   90.00
_cell.angle_beta   90.00
_cell.angle_gamma   90.00
#
_symmetry.space_group_name_H-M   'P 1'
#
loop_
_entity.id
_entity.type
_entity.pdbx_description
1 polymer ?
#
loop_
_entity_poly.entity_id
_entity_poly.type
_entity_poly.pdbx_seq_one_letter_code
_entity_poly.pdbx_strand_id
1 'polypeptide(L)'
;MSSSSASSSRSRKRRIILFTLFGVAVGVSVTIALNRVYMKTSSNEYCMSCHVHEDADKSWKYSVHHNSKSGVITDCAACHLPPKGTAAHFFTKLRMGAKDIWSYLTKDPAEIDWESKGQLEHAQTIVYNESCKACHQEISPVRISEE
;
A
#
# COMPACT_ATOMS: atom_id res chain seq x y z
N MET A 1 -38.97 -44.67 -27.44
CA MET A 1 -37.70 -44.01 -27.73
C MET A 1 -37.61 -42.63 -27.04
N SER A 2 -37.55 -42.55 -25.71
CA SER A 2 -37.61 -41.21 -25.02
C SER A 2 -36.62 -41.02 -23.83
N SER A 3 -35.66 -41.91 -23.61
CA SER A 3 -34.79 -41.79 -22.42
C SER A 3 -33.37 -41.19 -22.68
N SER A 4 -33.01 -40.91 -23.93
CA SER A 4 -31.67 -40.42 -24.28
C SER A 4 -31.47 -38.92 -24.04
N SER A 5 -32.48 -38.07 -24.11
CA SER A 5 -32.34 -36.61 -24.01
C SER A 5 -32.17 -36.10 -22.55
N ALA A 6 -32.73 -36.80 -21.59
CA ALA A 6 -32.70 -36.44 -20.17
C ALA A 6 -31.27 -36.62 -19.55
N SER A 7 -30.52 -37.64 -19.99
CA SER A 7 -29.17 -37.93 -19.54
C SER A 7 -28.16 -36.85 -20.02
N SER A 8 -28.26 -36.38 -21.26
CA SER A 8 -27.43 -35.35 -21.83
C SER A 8 -27.59 -33.99 -21.12
N SER A 9 -28.84 -33.60 -20.80
CA SER A 9 -29.15 -32.37 -20.10
C SER A 9 -28.56 -32.34 -18.66
N ARG A 10 -28.63 -33.45 -17.95
CA ARG A 10 -28.10 -33.59 -16.58
C ARG A 10 -26.56 -33.50 -16.58
N SER A 11 -25.90 -34.13 -17.52
CA SER A 11 -24.45 -34.08 -17.68
C SER A 11 -23.98 -32.64 -17.99
N ARG A 12 -24.64 -31.91 -18.87
CA ARG A 12 -24.35 -30.52 -19.19
C ARG A 12 -24.50 -29.59 -17.96
N LYS A 13 -25.60 -29.73 -17.22
CA LYS A 13 -25.80 -28.93 -15.98
C LYS A 13 -24.70 -29.19 -14.96
N ARG A 14 -24.33 -30.45 -14.75
CA ARG A 14 -23.24 -30.82 -13.83
C ARG A 14 -21.90 -30.19 -14.24
N ARG A 15 -21.53 -30.19 -15.51
CA ARG A 15 -20.34 -29.56 -16.02
C ARG A 15 -20.36 -28.05 -15.78
N ILE A 16 -21.47 -27.36 -16.08
CA ILE A 16 -21.62 -25.94 -15.84
C ILE A 16 -21.40 -25.63 -14.34
N ILE A 17 -22.05 -26.36 -13.45
CA ILE A 17 -21.90 -26.19 -11.99
C ILE A 17 -20.44 -26.37 -11.58
N LEU A 18 -19.76 -27.43 -12.07
CA LEU A 18 -18.37 -27.68 -11.73
C LEU A 18 -17.43 -26.57 -12.21
N PHE A 19 -17.62 -26.08 -13.44
CA PHE A 19 -16.84 -24.96 -13.96
C PHE A 19 -17.10 -23.65 -13.20
N THR A 20 -18.35 -23.40 -12.81
CA THR A 20 -18.69 -22.23 -12.00
C THR A 20 -18.05 -22.32 -10.61
N LEU A 21 -18.16 -23.46 -9.93
CA LEU A 21 -17.53 -23.66 -8.62
C LEU A 21 -16.01 -23.56 -8.71
N PHE A 22 -15.40 -24.11 -9.73
CA PHE A 22 -13.96 -23.98 -9.97
C PHE A 22 -13.57 -22.51 -10.20
N GLY A 23 -14.30 -21.79 -11.04
CA GLY A 23 -14.06 -20.36 -11.29
C GLY A 23 -14.20 -19.52 -10.03
N VAL A 24 -15.21 -19.78 -9.20
CA VAL A 24 -15.37 -19.11 -7.89
C VAL A 24 -14.20 -19.43 -6.97
N ALA A 25 -13.80 -20.71 -6.85
CA ALA A 25 -12.68 -21.11 -6.00
C ALA A 25 -11.36 -20.42 -6.43
N VAL A 26 -11.09 -20.38 -7.74
CA VAL A 26 -9.90 -19.68 -8.28
C VAL A 26 -10.02 -18.18 -7.99
N GLY A 27 -11.15 -17.55 -8.23
CA GLY A 27 -11.37 -16.13 -7.97
C GLY A 27 -11.13 -15.76 -6.50
N VAL A 28 -11.70 -16.54 -5.58
CA VAL A 28 -11.47 -16.36 -4.13
C VAL A 28 -10.00 -16.51 -3.77
N SER A 29 -9.33 -17.55 -4.28
CA SER A 29 -7.90 -17.80 -4.01
C SER A 29 -7.02 -16.66 -4.51
N VAL A 30 -7.27 -16.17 -5.72
CA VAL A 30 -6.55 -15.01 -6.30
C VAL A 30 -6.80 -13.76 -5.46
N THR A 31 -8.04 -13.49 -5.06
CA THR A 31 -8.37 -12.32 -4.22
C THR A 31 -7.64 -12.38 -2.88
N ILE A 32 -7.61 -13.53 -2.23
CA ILE A 32 -6.87 -13.72 -0.97
C ILE A 32 -5.37 -13.49 -1.19
N ALA A 33 -4.79 -14.06 -2.23
CA ALA A 33 -3.37 -13.91 -2.54
C ALA A 33 -3.01 -12.43 -2.80
N LEU A 34 -3.79 -11.73 -3.61
CA LEU A 34 -3.58 -10.30 -3.89
C LEU A 34 -3.71 -9.45 -2.62
N ASN A 35 -4.70 -9.75 -1.77
CA ASN A 35 -4.85 -9.04 -0.49
C ASN A 35 -3.64 -9.28 0.43
N ARG A 36 -3.11 -10.50 0.51
CA ARG A 36 -1.89 -10.81 1.28
C ARG A 36 -0.68 -10.04 0.76
N VAL A 37 -0.47 -10.00 -0.54
CA VAL A 37 0.60 -9.21 -1.17
C VAL A 37 0.40 -7.73 -0.86
N TYR A 38 -0.82 -7.21 -1.00
CA TYR A 38 -1.13 -5.81 -0.72
C TYR A 38 -0.82 -5.43 0.74
N MET A 39 -1.22 -6.26 1.71
CA MET A 39 -0.94 -6.03 3.13
C MET A 39 0.56 -6.13 3.43
N LYS A 40 1.25 -7.14 2.91
CA LYS A 40 2.69 -7.31 3.09
C LYS A 40 3.48 -6.12 2.55
N THR A 41 3.16 -5.66 1.35
CA THR A 41 3.82 -4.50 0.72
C THR A 41 3.39 -3.14 1.32
N SER A 42 2.56 -3.13 2.35
CA SER A 42 2.19 -1.92 3.10
C SER A 42 2.79 -1.90 4.50
N SER A 43 3.54 -2.92 4.90
CA SER A 43 4.16 -2.97 6.22
C SER A 43 5.45 -2.15 6.28
N ASN A 44 5.80 -1.68 7.47
CA ASN A 44 7.04 -0.94 7.70
C ASN A 44 8.27 -1.78 7.34
N GLU A 45 8.26 -3.08 7.67
CA GLU A 45 9.35 -4.00 7.37
C GLU A 45 9.60 -4.10 5.85
N TYR A 46 8.51 -4.09 5.06
CA TYR A 46 8.65 -4.10 3.61
C TYR A 46 9.24 -2.78 3.09
N CYS A 47 8.75 -1.64 3.56
CA CYS A 47 9.30 -0.33 3.18
C CYS A 47 10.79 -0.23 3.53
N MET A 48 11.15 -0.68 4.72
CA MET A 48 12.53 -0.64 5.23
C MET A 48 13.44 -1.74 4.67
N SER A 49 12.93 -2.68 3.90
CA SER A 49 13.75 -3.72 3.26
C SER A 49 14.57 -3.20 2.08
N CYS A 50 14.32 -1.97 1.62
CA CYS A 50 15.06 -1.34 0.54
C CYS A 50 16.11 -0.36 1.08
N HIS A 51 17.35 -0.44 0.56
CA HIS A 51 18.45 0.45 0.94
C HIS A 51 18.16 1.94 0.71
N VAL A 52 17.20 2.26 -0.14
CA VAL A 52 16.77 3.65 -0.41
C VAL A 52 15.93 4.27 0.73
N HIS A 53 15.68 3.56 1.81
CA HIS A 53 14.87 4.04 2.94
C HIS A 53 15.63 4.05 4.28
N GLU A 54 16.92 3.77 4.32
CA GLU A 54 17.69 3.66 5.58
C GLU A 54 17.65 4.92 6.43
N ASP A 55 17.83 6.10 5.83
CA ASP A 55 17.80 7.35 6.58
C ASP A 55 16.37 7.75 6.97
N ALA A 56 15.38 7.44 6.14
CA ALA A 56 13.98 7.61 6.49
C ALA A 56 13.58 6.72 7.68
N ASP A 57 14.06 5.47 7.73
CA ASP A 57 13.85 4.55 8.86
C ASP A 57 14.46 5.10 10.15
N LYS A 58 15.70 5.55 10.11
CA LYS A 58 16.39 6.17 11.27
C LYS A 58 15.61 7.37 11.77
N SER A 59 15.27 8.31 10.87
CA SER A 59 14.52 9.52 11.19
C SER A 59 13.15 9.20 11.81
N TRP A 60 12.40 8.26 11.22
CA TRP A 60 11.10 7.84 11.74
C TRP A 60 11.20 7.22 13.14
N LYS A 61 12.19 6.37 13.40
CA LYS A 61 12.41 5.75 14.72
C LYS A 61 12.66 6.77 15.83
N TYR A 62 13.24 7.93 15.52
CA TYR A 62 13.42 9.01 16.48
C TYR A 62 12.25 9.99 16.56
N SER A 63 11.26 9.87 15.68
CA SER A 63 10.12 10.77 15.64
C SER A 63 9.08 10.47 16.73
N VAL A 64 8.25 11.46 17.02
CA VAL A 64 7.09 11.32 17.92
C VAL A 64 6.04 10.33 17.39
N HIS A 65 6.04 10.03 16.11
CA HIS A 65 5.13 9.08 15.48
C HIS A 65 5.55 7.61 15.67
N HIS A 66 6.80 7.37 16.02
CA HIS A 66 7.27 6.06 16.47
C HIS A 66 7.35 5.97 17.99
N ASN A 67 7.88 7.00 18.65
CA ASN A 67 8.06 7.05 20.11
C ASN A 67 6.94 7.84 20.79
N SER A 68 5.71 7.56 20.46
CA SER A 68 4.54 8.23 21.05
C SER A 68 4.34 7.80 22.49
N LYS A 69 4.02 8.77 23.38
CA LYS A 69 3.67 8.48 24.78
C LYS A 69 2.42 7.61 24.92
N SER A 70 1.58 7.56 23.90
CA SER A 70 0.38 6.71 23.87
C SER A 70 0.67 5.25 23.46
N GLY A 71 1.90 4.94 23.06
CA GLY A 71 2.27 3.63 22.53
C GLY A 71 1.78 3.34 21.10
N VAL A 72 1.13 4.30 20.45
CA VAL A 72 0.68 4.17 19.06
C VAL A 72 1.86 4.43 18.14
N ILE A 73 2.20 3.45 17.29
CA ILE A 73 3.21 3.58 16.25
C ILE A 73 2.50 3.86 14.93
N THR A 74 2.88 4.94 14.26
CA THR A 74 2.30 5.33 12.97
C THR A 74 3.10 4.70 11.83
N ASP A 75 2.43 3.94 10.99
CA ASP A 75 3.06 3.27 9.84
C ASP A 75 3.53 4.26 8.77
N CYS A 76 4.59 3.91 8.04
CA CYS A 76 5.09 4.70 6.90
C CYS A 76 3.97 5.03 5.90
N ALA A 77 3.17 4.02 5.57
CA ALA A 77 2.03 4.16 4.64
C ALA A 77 0.94 5.12 5.15
N ALA A 78 0.85 5.37 6.46
CA ALA A 78 -0.16 6.27 7.03
C ALA A 78 0.11 7.75 6.70
N CYS A 79 1.38 8.11 6.43
CA CYS A 79 1.75 9.47 6.04
C CYS A 79 2.01 9.58 4.53
N HIS A 80 2.66 8.56 3.94
CA HIS A 80 3.12 8.59 2.55
C HIS A 80 2.08 8.11 1.52
N LEU A 81 0.92 7.66 1.96
CA LEU A 81 -0.20 7.33 1.08
C LEU A 81 -1.46 8.10 1.50
N PRO A 82 -2.34 8.46 0.56
CA PRO A 82 -3.67 8.98 0.89
C PRO A 82 -4.44 8.03 1.82
N PRO A 83 -5.53 8.48 2.48
CA PRO A 83 -6.31 7.64 3.38
C PRO A 83 -6.74 6.32 2.75
N LYS A 84 -6.64 5.23 3.53
CA LYS A 84 -7.02 3.86 3.10
C LYS A 84 -8.48 3.83 2.62
N GLY A 85 -8.77 2.93 1.66
CA GLY A 85 -10.12 2.75 1.12
C GLY A 85 -10.47 3.69 -0.04
N THR A 86 -9.57 4.56 -0.46
CA THR A 86 -9.76 5.45 -1.62
C THR A 86 -9.05 4.91 -2.87
N ALA A 87 -9.57 5.23 -4.05
CA ALA A 87 -8.88 4.93 -5.31
C ALA A 87 -7.52 5.64 -5.37
N ALA A 88 -7.43 6.86 -4.83
CA ALA A 88 -6.18 7.61 -4.72
C ALA A 88 -5.11 6.84 -3.96
N HIS A 89 -5.46 6.17 -2.85
CA HIS A 89 -4.53 5.34 -2.09
C HIS A 89 -3.93 4.21 -2.95
N PHE A 90 -4.78 3.51 -3.69
CA PHE A 90 -4.35 2.40 -4.55
C PHE A 90 -3.38 2.86 -5.66
N PHE A 91 -3.76 3.89 -6.41
CA PHE A 91 -2.94 4.39 -7.51
C PHE A 91 -1.65 5.04 -7.03
N THR A 92 -1.68 5.78 -5.92
CA THR A 92 -0.48 6.36 -5.31
C THR A 92 0.47 5.27 -4.84
N LYS A 93 -0.04 4.25 -4.16
CA LYS A 93 0.78 3.11 -3.74
C LYS A 93 1.46 2.42 -4.92
N LEU A 94 0.73 2.19 -6.01
CA LEU A 94 1.28 1.57 -7.21
C LEU A 94 2.39 2.44 -7.82
N ARG A 95 2.15 3.75 -7.95
CA ARG A 95 3.13 4.70 -8.51
C ARG A 95 4.38 4.81 -7.63
N MET A 96 4.21 4.96 -6.31
CA MET A 96 5.33 5.11 -5.37
C MET A 96 6.15 3.82 -5.29
N GLY A 97 5.48 2.67 -5.20
CA GLY A 97 6.16 1.37 -5.20
C GLY A 97 6.94 1.11 -6.49
N ALA A 98 6.42 1.48 -7.65
CA ALA A 98 7.15 1.39 -8.91
C ALA A 98 8.39 2.30 -8.92
N LYS A 99 8.27 3.53 -8.40
CA LYS A 99 9.38 4.47 -8.26
C LYS A 99 10.46 3.94 -7.30
N ASP A 100 10.06 3.33 -6.18
CA ASP A 100 10.99 2.78 -5.20
C ASP A 100 11.75 1.56 -5.77
N ILE A 101 11.04 0.66 -6.46
CA ILE A 101 11.68 -0.46 -7.17
C ILE A 101 12.66 0.04 -8.23
N TRP A 102 12.27 1.04 -9.01
CA TRP A 102 13.17 1.65 -9.99
C TRP A 102 14.41 2.26 -9.32
N SER A 103 14.24 3.02 -8.24
CA SER A 103 15.35 3.60 -7.47
C SER A 103 16.24 2.53 -6.87
N TYR A 104 15.67 1.46 -6.34
CA TYR A 104 16.41 0.31 -5.82
C TYR A 104 17.31 -0.36 -6.87
N LEU A 105 16.83 -0.46 -8.10
CA LEU A 105 17.57 -1.14 -9.19
C LEU A 105 18.60 -0.24 -9.87
N THR A 106 18.45 1.09 -9.80
CA THR A 106 19.22 2.02 -10.64
C THR A 106 20.06 3.02 -9.88
N LYS A 107 19.87 3.19 -8.57
CA LYS A 107 20.58 4.20 -7.77
C LYS A 107 21.48 3.56 -6.72
N ASP A 108 22.68 4.08 -6.61
CA ASP A 108 23.52 3.83 -5.46
C ASP A 108 23.01 4.66 -4.26
N PRO A 109 22.84 4.08 -3.06
CA PRO A 109 22.47 4.82 -1.86
C PRO A 109 23.38 5.99 -1.54
N ALA A 110 24.68 5.87 -1.85
CA ALA A 110 25.68 6.92 -1.63
C ALA A 110 25.48 8.14 -2.55
N GLU A 111 24.79 8.00 -3.68
CA GLU A 111 24.47 9.08 -4.62
C GLU A 111 23.18 9.83 -4.28
N ILE A 112 22.43 9.33 -3.29
CA ILE A 112 21.16 9.95 -2.89
C ILE A 112 21.45 11.10 -1.93
N ASP A 113 21.09 12.32 -2.32
CA ASP A 113 21.14 13.49 -1.47
C ASP A 113 20.05 13.43 -0.38
N TRP A 114 20.39 12.78 0.74
CA TRP A 114 19.50 12.60 1.88
C TRP A 114 19.23 13.91 2.63
N GLU A 115 20.18 14.85 2.61
CA GLU A 115 20.02 16.15 3.24
C GLU A 115 18.91 16.95 2.55
N SER A 116 18.95 17.06 1.23
CA SER A 116 17.90 17.69 0.45
C SER A 116 16.53 16.99 0.62
N LYS A 117 16.52 15.65 0.68
CA LYS A 117 15.29 14.88 0.89
C LYS A 117 14.68 15.04 2.27
N GLY A 118 15.49 15.34 3.27
CA GLY A 118 15.05 15.63 4.63
C GLY A 118 14.44 17.03 4.82
N GLN A 119 14.60 17.91 3.84
CA GLN A 119 14.06 19.28 3.92
C GLN A 119 12.53 19.28 3.89
N LEU A 120 11.94 20.26 4.60
CA LEU A 120 10.50 20.41 4.72
C LEU A 120 9.79 20.54 3.36
N GLU A 121 10.38 21.28 2.44
CA GLU A 121 9.88 21.47 1.07
C GLU A 121 9.71 20.13 0.34
N HIS A 122 10.71 19.25 0.44
CA HIS A 122 10.61 17.91 -0.16
C HIS A 122 9.59 17.04 0.55
N ALA A 123 9.56 17.06 1.88
CA ALA A 123 8.62 16.28 2.69
C ALA A 123 7.15 16.59 2.31
N GLN A 124 6.83 17.84 2.03
CA GLN A 124 5.49 18.27 1.60
C GLN A 124 5.05 17.66 0.27
N THR A 125 5.97 17.23 -0.58
CA THR A 125 5.65 16.58 -1.86
C THR A 125 5.31 15.10 -1.73
N ILE A 126 5.64 14.48 -0.60
CA ILE A 126 5.51 13.03 -0.38
C ILE A 126 4.60 12.65 0.80
N VAL A 127 4.07 13.65 1.52
CA VAL A 127 3.15 13.47 2.65
C VAL A 127 1.81 14.12 2.32
N TYR A 128 0.72 13.49 2.74
CA TYR A 128 -0.65 13.92 2.42
C TYR A 128 -1.33 14.53 3.64
N ASN A 129 -1.81 15.76 3.56
CA ASN A 129 -2.53 16.45 4.63
C ASN A 129 -3.77 15.67 5.11
N GLU A 130 -4.48 15.02 4.19
CA GLU A 130 -5.64 14.18 4.49
C GLU A 130 -5.27 13.00 5.38
N SER A 131 -4.05 12.49 5.24
CA SER A 131 -3.54 11.40 6.06
C SER A 131 -3.22 11.88 7.48
N CYS A 132 -2.70 13.08 7.64
CA CYS A 132 -2.53 13.72 8.96
C CYS A 132 -3.88 13.90 9.66
N LYS A 133 -4.89 14.41 8.95
CA LYS A 133 -6.23 14.65 9.47
C LYS A 133 -6.99 13.36 9.84
N ALA A 134 -6.59 12.22 9.29
CA ALA A 134 -7.19 10.93 9.67
C ALA A 134 -6.96 10.58 11.15
N CYS A 135 -5.85 11.05 11.74
CA CYS A 135 -5.55 10.87 13.16
C CYS A 135 -5.67 12.18 13.97
N HIS A 136 -5.37 13.30 13.34
CA HIS A 136 -5.34 14.63 13.95
C HIS A 136 -6.51 15.49 13.44
N GLN A 137 -7.70 15.28 13.97
CA GLN A 137 -8.91 15.95 13.49
C GLN A 137 -8.91 17.46 13.70
N GLU A 138 -8.15 17.96 14.70
CA GLU A 138 -8.09 19.36 15.06
C GLU A 138 -6.82 20.09 14.64
N ILE A 139 -5.92 19.44 13.91
CA ILE A 139 -4.74 20.13 13.39
C ILE A 139 -5.18 21.04 12.24
N SER A 140 -5.18 22.34 12.52
CA SER A 140 -5.15 23.35 11.46
C SER A 140 -3.94 23.08 10.56
N PRO A 141 -4.08 23.24 9.24
CA PRO A 141 -2.93 23.13 8.35
C PRO A 141 -1.84 24.07 8.89
N VAL A 142 -0.64 23.54 9.07
CA VAL A 142 0.52 24.36 9.39
C VAL A 142 0.60 25.37 8.27
N ARG A 143 0.19 26.62 8.53
CA ARG A 143 0.51 27.72 7.65
C ARG A 143 2.02 27.89 7.80
N ILE A 144 2.73 27.49 6.78
CA ILE A 144 4.08 27.99 6.59
C ILE A 144 3.87 29.47 6.33
N SER A 145 4.13 30.30 7.34
CA SER A 145 4.24 31.73 7.13
C SER A 145 5.34 31.92 6.14
N GLU A 146 4.97 32.37 4.95
CA GLU A 146 5.89 33.01 4.03
C GLU A 146 6.40 34.27 4.75
N GLU A 147 7.60 34.19 5.31
CA GLU A 147 8.46 35.31 5.66
C GLU A 147 9.71 35.28 4.79
#